data_6edeb5e059f333dfe0e87d96061f69b8
#
_entry.id   6edeb5e059f333dfe0e87d96061f69b8
#
_cell.length_a   1.000
_cell.length_b   1.000
_cell.length_c   1.000
_cell.angle_alpha   90.00
_cell.angle_beta   90.00
_cell.angle_gamma   90.00
#
_symmetry.space_group_name_H-M   'P 1'
#
loop_
_entity.id
_entity.type
_entity.pdbx_description
1 polymer ?
#
loop_
_entity_poly.entity_id
_entity_poly.type
_entity_poly.pdbx_seq_one_letter_code
_entity_poly.pdbx_strand_id
1 'polypeptide(L)'
;LIPNEEAQRTVNSAIKIGYRHIDTAEVYRNEVGIGLGLKDSFSKYSLQREDIFITSKVFPGNPSWGREAKNYKMCVEACDNSLERLNLDYLDCYLIHAPFCKDLRLEQWKALCDLKKEGKTRTIGVSNYSQSHIQEIINEGLEVPEFNQIELHPWCQKNELVSFLKDKNIKPVAYSSLVPLEGWRAKPNQD
;
A
#
# COMPACT_ATOMS: atom_id res chain seq x y z
N LEU A 1 0.72 13.28 5.07
CA LEU A 1 -0.51 12.52 5.33
C LEU A 1 -1.68 13.50 5.37
N ILE A 2 -2.81 13.12 4.78
CA ILE A 2 -4.05 13.90 4.80
C ILE A 2 -4.87 13.43 6.00
N PRO A 3 -5.29 14.32 6.92
CA PRO A 3 -6.17 13.97 8.03
C PRO A 3 -7.51 13.41 7.56
N ASN A 4 -8.16 12.58 8.39
CA ASN A 4 -9.43 11.95 8.05
C ASN A 4 -10.53 12.98 7.71
N GLU A 5 -10.56 14.10 8.42
CA GLU A 5 -11.54 15.19 8.25
C GLU A 5 -11.40 15.91 6.89
N GLU A 6 -10.20 15.88 6.32
CA GLU A 6 -9.91 16.50 5.02
C GLU A 6 -9.94 15.51 3.85
N ALA A 7 -9.88 14.21 4.14
CA ALA A 7 -9.73 13.17 3.13
C ALA A 7 -10.88 13.15 2.14
N GLN A 8 -12.12 13.29 2.60
CA GLN A 8 -13.32 13.34 1.74
C GLN A 8 -13.21 14.46 0.69
N ARG A 9 -12.92 15.68 1.12
CA ARG A 9 -12.79 16.84 0.23
C ARG A 9 -11.61 16.67 -0.73
N THR A 10 -10.50 16.15 -0.26
CA THR A 10 -9.30 15.93 -1.07
C THR A 10 -9.55 14.90 -2.17
N VAL A 11 -10.19 13.76 -1.84
CA VAL A 11 -10.56 12.73 -2.82
C VAL A 11 -11.48 13.30 -3.88
N ASN A 12 -12.54 14.03 -3.48
CA ASN A 12 -13.45 14.68 -4.43
C ASN A 12 -12.71 15.64 -5.38
N SER A 13 -11.79 16.44 -4.85
CA SER A 13 -11.01 17.40 -5.64
C SER A 13 -10.07 16.68 -6.61
N ALA A 14 -9.38 15.62 -6.15
CA ALA A 14 -8.48 14.83 -6.97
C ALA A 14 -9.22 14.14 -8.13
N ILE A 15 -10.35 13.49 -7.84
CA ILE A 15 -11.15 12.82 -8.87
C ILE A 15 -11.71 13.84 -9.87
N LYS A 16 -12.16 15.01 -9.41
CA LYS A 16 -12.65 16.10 -10.28
C LYS A 16 -11.62 16.53 -11.32
N ILE A 17 -10.34 16.59 -10.96
CA ILE A 17 -9.25 17.00 -11.86
C ILE A 17 -8.61 15.84 -12.63
N GLY A 18 -9.18 14.63 -12.53
CA GLY A 18 -8.78 13.49 -13.36
C GLY A 18 -7.93 12.42 -12.68
N TYR A 19 -7.61 12.51 -11.39
CA TYR A 19 -6.96 11.39 -10.69
C TYR A 19 -7.88 10.18 -10.66
N ARG A 20 -7.29 9.00 -10.87
CA ARG A 20 -7.99 7.70 -10.87
C ARG A 20 -7.29 6.65 -10.02
N HIS A 21 -6.24 7.01 -9.30
CA HIS A 21 -5.54 6.17 -8.34
C HIS A 21 -5.47 6.86 -6.99
N ILE A 22 -6.02 6.22 -5.97
CA ILE A 22 -5.98 6.65 -4.57
C ILE A 22 -5.16 5.65 -3.78
N ASP A 23 -4.13 6.15 -3.11
CA ASP A 23 -3.26 5.35 -2.23
C ASP A 23 -3.48 5.74 -0.78
N THR A 24 -3.77 4.75 0.05
CA THR A 24 -3.92 4.91 1.50
C THR A 24 -3.26 3.75 2.27
N ALA A 25 -3.46 3.69 3.57
CA ALA A 25 -3.03 2.61 4.44
C ALA A 25 -3.81 2.63 5.77
N GLU A 26 -3.94 1.47 6.40
CA GLU A 26 -4.49 1.32 7.76
C GLU A 26 -3.93 2.35 8.75
N VAL A 27 -2.62 2.50 8.76
CA VAL A 27 -1.91 3.37 9.70
C VAL A 27 -2.12 4.88 9.44
N TYR A 28 -2.64 5.27 8.29
CA TYR A 28 -2.93 6.68 7.98
C TYR A 28 -4.22 7.17 8.65
N ARG A 29 -5.08 6.26 9.11
CA ARG A 29 -6.32 6.54 9.85
C ARG A 29 -7.27 7.49 9.12
N ASN A 30 -7.27 7.45 7.78
CA ASN A 30 -8.09 8.32 6.93
C ASN A 30 -8.98 7.55 5.95
N GLU A 31 -9.06 6.22 6.08
CA GLU A 31 -9.81 5.37 5.16
C GLU A 31 -11.31 5.69 5.18
N VAL A 32 -11.88 6.06 6.33
CA VAL A 32 -13.31 6.48 6.41
C VAL A 32 -13.57 7.73 5.56
N GLY A 33 -12.74 8.76 5.71
CA GLY A 33 -12.88 9.99 4.91
C GLY A 33 -12.67 9.74 3.41
N ILE A 34 -11.76 8.81 3.05
CA ILE A 34 -11.57 8.38 1.67
C ILE A 34 -12.81 7.69 1.14
N GLY A 35 -13.39 6.74 1.89
CA GLY A 35 -14.62 6.04 1.51
C GLY A 35 -15.79 6.98 1.27
N LEU A 36 -15.98 7.98 2.12
CA LEU A 36 -16.98 9.04 1.91
C LEU A 36 -16.72 9.84 0.62
N GLY A 37 -15.44 10.20 0.38
CA GLY A 37 -15.06 10.93 -0.84
C GLY A 37 -15.27 10.14 -2.12
N LEU A 38 -15.00 8.82 -2.09
CA LEU A 38 -15.28 7.91 -3.20
C LEU A 38 -16.78 7.83 -3.48
N LYS A 39 -17.60 7.56 -2.45
CA LYS A 39 -19.07 7.50 -2.57
C LYS A 39 -19.64 8.76 -3.20
N ASP A 40 -19.25 9.92 -2.73
CA ASP A 40 -19.67 11.21 -3.28
C ASP A 40 -19.24 11.37 -4.74
N SER A 41 -18.00 10.98 -5.05
CA SER A 41 -17.42 11.12 -6.39
C SER A 41 -18.07 10.19 -7.41
N PHE A 42 -18.39 8.95 -7.04
CA PHE A 42 -19.11 8.02 -7.91
C PHE A 42 -20.46 8.61 -8.35
N SER A 43 -21.24 9.13 -7.41
CA SER A 43 -22.51 9.77 -7.72
C SER A 43 -22.33 11.06 -8.54
N LYS A 44 -21.42 11.93 -8.10
CA LYS A 44 -21.27 13.28 -8.67
C LYS A 44 -20.71 13.30 -10.09
N TYR A 45 -19.80 12.36 -10.40
CA TYR A 45 -19.10 12.32 -11.69
C TYR A 45 -19.50 11.13 -12.55
N SER A 46 -20.57 10.41 -12.18
CA SER A 46 -21.08 9.23 -12.91
C SER A 46 -20.02 8.16 -13.15
N LEU A 47 -19.15 7.95 -12.13
CA LEU A 47 -18.09 6.95 -12.17
C LEU A 47 -18.56 5.62 -11.57
N GLN A 48 -18.01 4.53 -12.09
CA GLN A 48 -18.17 3.19 -11.52
C GLN A 48 -16.98 2.85 -10.61
N ARG A 49 -17.12 1.82 -9.77
CA ARG A 49 -16.04 1.38 -8.89
C ARG A 49 -14.76 1.03 -9.66
N GLU A 50 -14.91 0.46 -10.85
CA GLU A 50 -13.82 0.04 -11.73
C GLU A 50 -13.03 1.20 -12.35
N ASP A 51 -13.57 2.39 -12.34
CA ASP A 51 -12.89 3.58 -12.88
C ASP A 51 -11.80 4.11 -11.94
N ILE A 52 -11.79 3.66 -10.67
CA ILE A 52 -10.85 4.14 -9.66
C ILE A 52 -10.02 2.97 -9.11
N PHE A 53 -8.70 3.09 -9.18
CA PHE A 53 -7.75 2.14 -8.60
C PHE A 53 -7.49 2.51 -7.13
N ILE A 54 -7.78 1.62 -6.20
CA ILE A 54 -7.60 1.85 -4.77
C ILE A 54 -6.51 0.93 -4.22
N THR A 55 -5.48 1.54 -3.66
CA THR A 55 -4.43 0.85 -2.90
C THR A 55 -4.60 1.12 -1.40
N SER A 56 -4.64 0.07 -0.59
CA SER A 56 -4.43 0.18 0.85
C SER A 56 -3.32 -0.77 1.32
N LYS A 57 -2.93 -0.67 2.60
CA LYS A 57 -1.78 -1.39 3.14
C LYS A 57 -2.06 -1.86 4.57
N VAL A 58 -1.74 -3.12 4.86
CA VAL A 58 -1.69 -3.60 6.24
C VAL A 58 -0.40 -3.12 6.91
N PHE A 59 -0.51 -2.56 8.09
CA PHE A 59 0.66 -2.33 8.94
C PHE A 59 1.03 -3.64 9.65
N PRO A 60 2.22 -4.22 9.39
CA PRO A 60 2.55 -5.56 9.86
C PRO A 60 2.80 -5.66 11.37
N GLY A 61 2.78 -4.53 12.07
CA GLY A 61 3.29 -4.39 13.41
C GLY A 61 4.77 -4.00 13.42
N ASN A 62 5.26 -3.60 14.58
CA ASN A 62 6.69 -3.35 14.84
C ASN A 62 6.94 -3.45 16.35
N PRO A 63 7.39 -4.61 16.87
CA PRO A 63 7.62 -4.79 18.30
C PRO A 63 8.59 -3.77 18.91
N SER A 64 9.60 -3.32 18.14
CA SER A 64 10.54 -2.31 18.62
C SER A 64 9.90 -0.91 18.83
N TRP A 65 8.72 -0.68 18.26
CA TRP A 65 7.90 0.52 18.48
C TRP A 65 6.72 0.27 19.40
N GLY A 66 6.70 -0.85 20.13
CA GLY A 66 5.60 -1.26 20.98
C GLY A 66 4.30 -1.58 20.22
N ARG A 67 4.41 -1.93 18.91
CA ARG A 67 3.30 -2.33 18.07
C ARG A 67 3.35 -3.83 17.85
N GLU A 68 2.32 -4.55 18.32
CA GLU A 68 2.22 -5.99 18.15
C GLU A 68 2.38 -6.42 16.69
N ALA A 69 3.17 -7.48 16.48
CA ALA A 69 3.34 -8.09 15.18
C ALA A 69 2.07 -8.83 14.77
N LYS A 70 1.53 -8.52 13.60
CA LYS A 70 0.33 -9.18 13.07
C LYS A 70 0.68 -10.58 12.55
N ASN A 71 -0.06 -11.58 13.01
CA ASN A 71 -0.08 -12.91 12.43
C ASN A 71 -1.01 -12.96 11.21
N TYR A 72 -1.17 -14.15 10.61
CA TYR A 72 -2.04 -14.39 9.45
C TYR A 72 -3.47 -13.85 9.69
N LYS A 73 -4.11 -14.28 10.78
CA LYS A 73 -5.50 -13.91 11.10
C LYS A 73 -5.66 -12.41 11.24
N MET A 74 -4.74 -11.75 11.94
CA MET A 74 -4.76 -10.31 12.13
C MET A 74 -4.56 -9.53 10.81
N CYS A 75 -3.81 -10.09 9.84
CA CYS A 75 -3.69 -9.49 8.51
C CYS A 75 -4.99 -9.59 7.71
N VAL A 76 -5.70 -10.71 7.80
CA VAL A 76 -7.02 -10.87 7.17
C VAL A 76 -8.03 -9.90 7.80
N GLU A 77 -8.12 -9.86 9.12
CA GLU A 77 -8.99 -8.91 9.84
C GLU A 77 -8.67 -7.44 9.50
N ALA A 78 -7.38 -7.10 9.34
CA ALA A 78 -6.97 -5.75 8.93
C ALA A 78 -7.48 -5.38 7.54
N CYS A 79 -7.50 -6.32 6.59
CA CYS A 79 -8.06 -6.12 5.27
C CYS A 79 -9.58 -5.89 5.34
N ASP A 80 -10.29 -6.75 6.07
CA ASP A 80 -11.74 -6.62 6.24
C ASP A 80 -12.11 -5.27 6.87
N ASN A 81 -11.39 -4.86 7.90
CA ASN A 81 -11.56 -3.55 8.53
C ASN A 81 -11.25 -2.38 7.57
N SER A 82 -10.27 -2.53 6.68
CA SER A 82 -9.98 -1.50 5.66
C SER A 82 -11.10 -1.41 4.63
N LEU A 83 -11.62 -2.54 4.15
CA LEU A 83 -12.77 -2.59 3.25
C LEU A 83 -14.01 -1.96 3.87
N GLU A 84 -14.30 -2.27 5.14
CA GLU A 84 -15.41 -1.66 5.89
C GLU A 84 -15.24 -0.13 5.98
N ARG A 85 -14.06 0.37 6.40
CA ARG A 85 -13.81 1.81 6.51
C ARG A 85 -13.89 2.54 5.17
N LEU A 86 -13.42 1.91 4.10
CA LEU A 86 -13.49 2.45 2.74
C LEU A 86 -14.89 2.32 2.12
N ASN A 87 -15.76 1.48 2.72
CA ASN A 87 -17.06 1.11 2.18
C ASN A 87 -16.96 0.51 0.77
N LEU A 88 -16.06 -0.47 0.61
CA LEU A 88 -15.77 -1.15 -0.64
C LEU A 88 -15.84 -2.67 -0.47
N ASP A 89 -16.20 -3.38 -1.55
CA ASP A 89 -16.22 -4.85 -1.58
C ASP A 89 -14.83 -5.43 -1.89
N TYR A 90 -13.97 -4.69 -2.57
CA TYR A 90 -12.61 -5.11 -2.90
C TYR A 90 -11.63 -3.93 -3.00
N LEU A 91 -10.34 -4.24 -2.86
CA LEU A 91 -9.23 -3.35 -3.19
C LEU A 91 -8.65 -3.70 -4.56
N ASP A 92 -8.12 -2.73 -5.29
CA ASP A 92 -7.36 -3.03 -6.52
C ASP A 92 -5.95 -3.52 -6.17
N CYS A 93 -5.36 -3.00 -5.09
CA CYS A 93 -4.06 -3.43 -4.61
C CYS A 93 -4.02 -3.41 -3.08
N TYR A 94 -3.51 -4.50 -2.48
CA TYR A 94 -3.25 -4.56 -1.04
C TYR A 94 -1.79 -4.89 -0.77
N LEU A 95 -1.12 -4.09 0.06
CA LEU A 95 0.30 -4.20 0.32
C LEU A 95 0.61 -4.51 1.78
N ILE A 96 1.71 -5.22 2.04
CA ILE A 96 2.37 -5.17 3.35
C ILE A 96 3.19 -3.88 3.41
N HIS A 97 2.92 -3.01 4.40
CA HIS A 97 3.45 -1.65 4.45
C HIS A 97 4.97 -1.57 4.65
N ALA A 98 5.56 -2.55 5.34
CA ALA A 98 7.00 -2.61 5.57
C ALA A 98 7.42 -4.01 6.08
N PRO A 99 8.70 -4.41 5.96
CA PRO A 99 9.19 -5.75 6.34
C PRO A 99 9.60 -5.86 7.82
N PHE A 100 8.86 -5.23 8.76
CA PHE A 100 9.29 -5.09 10.15
C PHE A 100 9.32 -6.39 10.97
N CYS A 101 8.49 -7.37 10.64
CA CYS A 101 8.31 -8.58 11.45
C CYS A 101 8.96 -9.78 10.76
N LYS A 102 10.29 -9.96 10.96
CA LYS A 102 11.07 -10.99 10.29
C LYS A 102 10.42 -12.38 10.35
N ASP A 103 10.04 -12.82 11.55
CA ASP A 103 9.56 -14.18 11.79
C ASP A 103 8.11 -14.42 11.27
N LEU A 104 7.35 -13.34 10.98
CA LEU A 104 5.98 -13.40 10.51
C LEU A 104 5.79 -12.94 9.06
N ARG A 105 6.84 -12.44 8.39
CA ARG A 105 6.72 -11.90 7.01
C ARG A 105 6.10 -12.87 6.02
N LEU A 106 6.52 -14.14 6.06
CA LEU A 106 5.98 -15.15 5.16
C LEU A 106 4.54 -15.52 5.49
N GLU A 107 4.20 -15.53 6.77
CA GLU A 107 2.82 -15.74 7.23
C GLU A 107 1.91 -14.58 6.81
N GLN A 108 2.38 -13.35 7.00
CA GLN A 108 1.69 -12.15 6.55
C GLN A 108 1.50 -12.16 5.02
N TRP A 109 2.53 -12.58 4.27
CA TRP A 109 2.44 -12.69 2.82
C TRP A 109 1.43 -13.76 2.38
N LYS A 110 1.40 -14.92 3.05
CA LYS A 110 0.38 -15.96 2.80
C LYS A 110 -1.04 -15.43 3.00
N ALA A 111 -1.25 -14.58 4.02
CA ALA A 111 -2.55 -13.95 4.23
C ALA A 111 -2.98 -13.10 3.03
N LEU A 112 -2.07 -12.30 2.46
CA LEU A 112 -2.38 -11.50 1.26
C LEU A 112 -2.66 -12.39 0.03
N CYS A 113 -1.92 -13.48 -0.15
CA CYS A 113 -2.17 -14.44 -1.23
C CYS A 113 -3.59 -15.03 -1.15
N ASP A 114 -4.05 -15.34 0.06
CA ASP A 114 -5.38 -15.93 0.23
C ASP A 114 -6.48 -14.87 0.11
N LEU A 115 -6.28 -13.64 0.60
CA LEU A 115 -7.18 -12.50 0.35
C LEU A 115 -7.37 -12.22 -1.15
N LYS A 116 -6.32 -12.40 -1.97
CA LYS A 116 -6.42 -12.30 -3.42
C LYS A 116 -7.27 -13.42 -4.01
N LYS A 117 -7.07 -14.67 -3.58
CA LYS A 117 -7.89 -15.82 -4.01
C LYS A 117 -9.36 -15.67 -3.63
N GLU A 118 -9.64 -15.06 -2.49
CA GLU A 118 -10.99 -14.74 -2.00
C GLU A 118 -11.63 -13.55 -2.74
N GLY A 119 -10.88 -12.84 -3.59
CA GLY A 119 -11.36 -11.68 -4.34
C GLY A 119 -11.46 -10.39 -3.54
N LYS A 120 -10.97 -10.34 -2.29
CA LYS A 120 -10.92 -9.13 -1.46
C LYS A 120 -9.91 -8.10 -1.97
N THR A 121 -8.94 -8.54 -2.74
CA THR A 121 -8.02 -7.68 -3.48
C THR A 121 -7.73 -8.26 -4.87
N ARG A 122 -7.60 -7.41 -5.87
CA ARG A 122 -7.28 -7.83 -7.25
C ARG A 122 -5.80 -8.17 -7.43
N THR A 123 -4.94 -7.38 -6.80
CA THR A 123 -3.47 -7.53 -6.85
C THR A 123 -2.88 -7.39 -5.45
N ILE A 124 -1.72 -7.99 -5.25
CA ILE A 124 -1.00 -7.95 -3.97
C ILE A 124 0.45 -7.53 -4.17
N GLY A 125 1.01 -6.92 -3.15
CA GLY A 125 2.40 -6.49 -3.20
C GLY A 125 2.96 -6.15 -1.81
N VAL A 126 4.12 -5.58 -1.84
CA VAL A 126 4.87 -5.19 -0.64
C VAL A 126 5.29 -3.73 -0.73
N SER A 127 5.70 -3.16 0.38
CA SER A 127 6.29 -1.83 0.43
C SER A 127 7.55 -1.85 1.29
N ASN A 128 8.58 -1.12 0.85
CA ASN A 128 9.87 -1.02 1.51
C ASN A 128 10.65 -2.35 1.64
N TYR A 129 10.36 -3.32 0.79
CA TYR A 129 11.08 -4.59 0.78
C TYR A 129 12.40 -4.47 -0.01
N SER A 130 13.48 -5.01 0.56
CA SER A 130 14.76 -5.17 -0.11
C SER A 130 14.75 -6.40 -1.03
N GLN A 131 15.83 -6.58 -1.82
CA GLN A 131 16.04 -7.79 -2.62
C GLN A 131 15.98 -9.06 -1.76
N SER A 132 16.63 -9.06 -0.58
CA SER A 132 16.65 -10.22 0.31
C SER A 132 15.26 -10.58 0.84
N HIS A 133 14.43 -9.60 1.16
CA HIS A 133 13.06 -9.84 1.62
C HIS A 133 12.17 -10.45 0.53
N ILE A 134 12.36 -10.02 -0.72
CA ILE A 134 11.62 -10.59 -1.87
C ILE A 134 12.15 -11.99 -2.19
N GLN A 135 13.46 -12.19 -2.13
CA GLN A 135 14.06 -13.50 -2.36
C GLN A 135 13.61 -14.54 -1.33
N GLU A 136 13.35 -14.14 -0.08
CA GLU A 136 12.76 -15.00 0.96
C GLU A 136 11.39 -15.55 0.50
N ILE A 137 10.52 -14.70 -0.04
CA ILE A 137 9.21 -15.10 -0.59
C ILE A 137 9.38 -16.09 -1.76
N ILE A 138 10.30 -15.79 -2.68
CA ILE A 138 10.56 -16.62 -3.86
C ILE A 138 11.11 -18.00 -3.45
N ASN A 139 12.04 -18.06 -2.51
CA ASN A 139 12.66 -19.29 -2.04
C ASN A 139 11.66 -20.25 -1.36
N GLU A 140 10.61 -19.70 -0.75
CA GLU A 140 9.50 -20.48 -0.18
C GLU A 140 8.48 -20.94 -1.23
N GLY A 141 8.69 -20.64 -2.51
CA GLY A 141 7.78 -21.01 -3.59
C GLY A 141 6.42 -20.33 -3.51
N LEU A 142 6.33 -19.19 -2.81
CA LEU A 142 5.09 -18.41 -2.70
C LEU A 142 4.89 -17.52 -3.92
N GLU A 143 3.67 -17.02 -4.11
CA GLU A 143 3.35 -16.06 -5.16
C GLU A 143 4.27 -14.84 -5.08
N VAL A 144 4.86 -14.45 -6.20
CA VAL A 144 5.76 -13.30 -6.28
C VAL A 144 4.94 -12.01 -6.19
N PRO A 145 5.37 -11.01 -5.40
CA PRO A 145 4.67 -9.74 -5.32
C PRO A 145 4.55 -9.06 -6.70
N GLU A 146 3.38 -8.51 -7.01
CA GLU A 146 3.18 -7.77 -8.26
C GLU A 146 3.78 -6.36 -8.19
N PHE A 147 3.84 -5.80 -6.98
CA PHE A 147 4.33 -4.46 -6.71
C PHE A 147 5.30 -4.43 -5.53
N ASN A 148 6.30 -3.54 -5.61
CA ASN A 148 7.04 -3.07 -4.44
C ASN A 148 7.00 -1.55 -4.41
N GLN A 149 6.28 -0.98 -3.44
CA GLN A 149 6.19 0.46 -3.26
C GLN A 149 7.38 0.95 -2.43
N ILE A 150 8.21 1.80 -3.00
CA ILE A 150 9.48 2.25 -2.41
C ILE A 150 9.64 3.75 -2.55
N GLU A 151 10.44 4.37 -1.68
CA GLU A 151 10.90 5.73 -1.90
C GLU A 151 11.74 5.75 -3.18
N LEU A 152 11.29 6.54 -4.16
CA LEU A 152 11.95 6.63 -5.46
C LEU A 152 11.77 8.02 -6.05
N HIS A 153 12.87 8.76 -6.18
CA HIS A 153 12.94 10.12 -6.69
C HIS A 153 14.36 10.44 -7.15
N PRO A 154 14.66 11.59 -7.78
CA PRO A 154 15.98 11.89 -8.33
C PRO A 154 17.15 11.75 -7.36
N TRP A 155 16.94 11.96 -6.06
CA TRP A 155 17.96 11.82 -5.02
C TRP A 155 17.96 10.45 -4.32
N CYS A 156 16.98 9.57 -4.61
CA CYS A 156 16.87 8.21 -4.06
C CYS A 156 16.47 7.24 -5.18
N GLN A 157 17.41 6.87 -6.04
CA GLN A 157 17.12 6.13 -7.28
C GLN A 157 17.05 4.61 -7.10
N LYS A 158 17.73 4.05 -6.08
CA LYS A 158 17.74 2.60 -5.77
C LYS A 158 17.92 1.71 -7.02
N ASN A 159 18.86 2.06 -7.89
CA ASN A 159 19.04 1.44 -9.21
C ASN A 159 19.16 -0.09 -9.15
N GLU A 160 19.93 -0.63 -8.21
CA GLU A 160 20.09 -2.09 -8.05
C GLU A 160 18.78 -2.77 -7.69
N LEU A 161 18.01 -2.20 -6.73
CA LEU A 161 16.70 -2.74 -6.35
C LEU A 161 15.72 -2.65 -7.53
N VAL A 162 15.67 -1.52 -8.23
CA VAL A 162 14.79 -1.33 -9.39
C VAL A 162 15.13 -2.33 -10.50
N SER A 163 16.42 -2.58 -10.78
CA SER A 163 16.85 -3.61 -11.75
C SER A 163 16.37 -4.99 -11.32
N PHE A 164 16.64 -5.37 -10.06
CA PHE A 164 16.18 -6.65 -9.51
C PHE A 164 14.67 -6.82 -9.61
N LEU A 165 13.89 -5.79 -9.27
CA LEU A 165 12.42 -5.84 -9.36
C LEU A 165 11.97 -6.10 -10.81
N LYS A 166 12.56 -5.41 -11.78
CA LYS A 166 12.27 -5.60 -13.22
C LYS A 166 12.59 -7.03 -13.66
N ASP A 167 13.75 -7.57 -13.27
CA ASP A 167 14.16 -8.94 -13.61
C ASP A 167 13.21 -10.01 -13.04
N LYS A 168 12.54 -9.71 -11.93
CA LYS A 168 11.51 -10.56 -11.31
C LYS A 168 10.09 -10.24 -11.76
N ASN A 169 9.92 -9.34 -12.73
CA ASN A 169 8.61 -8.85 -13.21
C ASN A 169 7.77 -8.21 -12.09
N ILE A 170 8.41 -7.58 -11.11
CA ILE A 170 7.77 -6.83 -10.03
C ILE A 170 7.77 -5.34 -10.40
N LYS A 171 6.63 -4.69 -10.34
CA LYS A 171 6.52 -3.27 -10.67
C LYS A 171 6.96 -2.40 -9.50
N PRO A 172 7.99 -1.55 -9.63
CA PRO A 172 8.29 -0.54 -8.63
C PRO A 172 7.23 0.56 -8.66
N VAL A 173 6.73 0.94 -7.49
CA VAL A 173 5.80 2.07 -7.31
C VAL A 173 6.49 3.12 -6.45
N ALA A 174 6.61 4.33 -6.98
CA ALA A 174 7.32 5.41 -6.30
C ALA A 174 6.42 6.11 -5.27
N TYR A 175 6.89 6.24 -4.02
CA TYR A 175 6.36 7.26 -3.12
C TYR A 175 7.39 8.39 -2.94
N SER A 176 6.96 9.54 -2.44
CA SER A 176 7.76 10.78 -2.35
C SER A 176 8.42 11.16 -3.70
N SER A 177 7.77 10.87 -4.83
CA SER A 177 8.34 11.01 -6.18
C SER A 177 8.74 12.43 -6.57
N LEU A 178 8.14 13.45 -5.92
CA LEU A 178 8.47 14.88 -6.12
C LEU A 178 9.52 15.39 -5.13
N VAL A 179 10.25 14.48 -4.48
CA VAL A 179 11.17 14.75 -3.38
C VAL A 179 10.43 15.22 -2.10
N PRO A 180 10.86 14.81 -0.90
CA PRO A 180 10.26 15.31 0.34
C PRO A 180 10.41 16.82 0.43
N LEU A 181 9.31 17.54 0.35
CA LEU A 181 9.29 19.01 0.48
C LEU A 181 9.45 19.48 1.93
N GLU A 182 9.39 18.55 2.89
CA GLU A 182 9.56 18.87 4.30
C GLU A 182 11.04 18.86 4.71
N GLY A 183 11.49 19.91 5.35
CA GLY A 183 12.91 20.19 5.64
C GLY A 183 13.65 19.13 6.46
N TRP A 184 12.95 18.24 7.20
CA TRP A 184 13.56 17.15 7.94
C TRP A 184 13.97 15.96 7.03
N ARG A 185 13.37 15.83 5.83
CA ARG A 185 13.75 14.85 4.81
C ARG A 185 14.61 15.43 3.70
N ALA A 186 14.69 16.77 3.60
CA ALA A 186 15.38 17.48 2.53
C ALA A 186 16.89 17.66 2.77
N LYS A 187 17.49 16.97 3.74
CA LYS A 187 18.94 17.02 3.97
C LYS A 187 19.64 16.14 2.91
N PRO A 188 20.49 16.70 2.04
CA PRO A 188 21.36 15.92 1.20
C PRO A 188 22.29 15.07 2.09
N ASN A 189 22.46 13.78 1.74
CA ASN A 189 23.38 12.85 2.39
C ASN A 189 22.99 12.38 3.80
N GLN A 190 21.84 11.73 3.95
CA GLN A 190 21.63 10.75 5.00
C GLN A 190 21.34 9.40 4.32
N ASP A 191 22.43 8.72 3.96
CA ASP A 191 22.45 7.29 3.64
C ASP A 191 22.28 6.46 4.92
#